data_3f37bcdbcf1fd6e738de4ec422c18a72
#
_entry.id   3f37bcdbcf1fd6e738de4ec422c18a72
#
_cell.length_a   1.000
_cell.length_b   1.000
_cell.length_c   1.000
_cell.angle_alpha   90.00
_cell.angle_beta   90.00
_cell.angle_gamma   90.00
#
_symmetry.space_group_name_H-M   'P 1'
#
loop_
_entity.id
_entity.type
_entity.pdbx_description
1 polymer ?
#
loop_
_entity_poly.entity_id
_entity_poly.type
_entity_poly.pdbx_seq_one_letter_code
_entity_poly.pdbx_strand_id
1 'polypeptide(L)'
;MSMIYLNQLGMIGPLGNSLDATKRALLELAQSGVALSDAYSPGRPLPLGRIDPSWTLPRMDTWPLPDRSRNNQIALAALQQIRPAVEQAIERFGAARVGVVIGTSTSGVGEAEAALRDYVSTGALPEGFHYGQQELVSPAAVLA
;
A
#
# COMPACT_ATOMS: atom_id res chain seq x y z
N MET A 1 19.47 26.78 11.43
CA MET A 1 18.63 25.93 10.60
C MET A 1 18.82 24.49 11.06
N SER A 2 17.76 23.78 11.46
CA SER A 2 17.85 22.35 11.72
C SER A 2 17.82 21.62 10.37
N MET A 3 18.78 20.72 10.14
CA MET A 3 18.81 19.88 8.95
C MET A 3 17.84 18.69 9.12
N ILE A 4 17.09 18.39 8.06
CA ILE A 4 16.24 17.21 7.97
C ILE A 4 16.97 16.17 7.12
N TYR A 5 16.99 14.92 7.57
CA TYR A 5 17.67 13.82 6.89
C TYR A 5 16.65 12.77 6.43
N LEU A 6 16.84 12.24 5.23
CA LEU A 6 16.16 11.04 4.71
C LEU A 6 17.14 9.87 4.79
N ASN A 7 17.07 9.12 5.87
CA ASN A 7 18.07 8.09 6.18
C ASN A 7 17.82 6.76 5.48
N GLN A 8 16.55 6.39 5.27
CA GLN A 8 16.15 5.13 4.68
C GLN A 8 14.95 5.32 3.75
N LEU A 9 14.86 4.47 2.74
CA LEU A 9 13.78 4.49 1.77
C LEU A 9 13.32 3.08 1.44
N GLY A 10 12.06 2.77 1.69
CA GLY A 10 11.38 1.55 1.24
C GLY A 10 10.48 1.86 0.05
N MET A 11 10.51 1.04 -0.97
CA MET A 11 9.71 1.22 -2.19
C MET A 11 9.06 -0.08 -2.63
N ILE A 12 7.80 0.03 -3.05
CA ILE A 12 7.09 -1.01 -3.78
C ILE A 12 6.16 -0.35 -4.79
N GLY A 13 6.20 -0.80 -6.03
CA GLY A 13 5.41 -0.22 -7.10
C GLY A 13 5.60 -0.96 -8.42
N PRO A 14 5.04 -0.46 -9.52
CA PRO A 14 5.10 -1.12 -10.81
C PRO A 14 6.52 -1.37 -11.35
N LEU A 15 7.49 -0.57 -10.91
CA LEU A 15 8.89 -0.68 -11.34
C LEU A 15 9.73 -1.63 -10.50
N GLY A 16 9.27 -2.01 -9.32
CA GLY A 16 10.04 -2.88 -8.44
C GLY A 16 9.46 -3.00 -7.04
N ASN A 17 9.90 -4.02 -6.32
CA ASN A 17 9.54 -4.29 -4.93
C ASN A 17 10.65 -3.89 -3.94
N SER A 18 11.61 -3.10 -4.38
CA SER A 18 12.69 -2.54 -3.56
C SER A 18 13.25 -1.28 -4.22
N LEU A 19 14.02 -0.51 -3.44
CA LEU A 19 14.71 0.67 -3.95
C LEU A 19 15.66 0.31 -5.11
N ASP A 20 16.43 -0.77 -4.97
CA ASP A 20 17.42 -1.18 -5.98
C ASP A 20 16.75 -1.69 -7.26
N ALA A 21 15.65 -2.44 -7.15
CA ALA A 21 14.89 -2.88 -8.30
C ALA A 21 14.29 -1.68 -9.06
N THR A 22 13.72 -0.72 -8.31
CA THR A 22 13.15 0.50 -8.89
C THR A 22 14.22 1.37 -9.56
N LYS A 23 15.39 1.54 -8.93
CA LYS A 23 16.52 2.28 -9.52
C LYS A 23 16.98 1.64 -10.82
N ARG A 24 17.17 0.32 -10.84
CA ARG A 24 17.56 -0.41 -12.07
C ARG A 24 16.54 -0.22 -13.18
N ALA A 25 15.25 -0.41 -12.88
CA ALA A 25 14.19 -0.25 -13.86
C ALA A 25 14.16 1.17 -14.48
N LEU A 26 14.41 2.20 -13.66
CA LEU A 26 14.46 3.59 -14.12
C LEU A 26 15.71 3.90 -14.95
N LEU A 27 16.88 3.39 -14.55
CA LEU A 27 18.15 3.70 -15.22
C LEU A 27 18.36 2.89 -16.50
N GLU A 28 17.91 1.64 -16.50
CA GLU A 28 18.10 0.73 -17.63
C GLU A 28 16.97 0.85 -18.65
N LEU A 29 15.88 1.57 -18.32
CA LEU A 29 14.68 1.72 -19.16
C LEU A 29 14.11 0.36 -19.66
N ALA A 30 14.45 -0.72 -18.94
CA ALA A 30 14.19 -2.09 -19.36
C ALA A 30 12.70 -2.48 -19.25
N GLN A 31 11.95 -1.81 -18.36
CA GLN A 31 10.54 -2.08 -18.15
C GLN A 31 9.81 -0.79 -17.77
N SER A 32 8.67 -0.55 -18.39
CA SER A 32 7.84 0.62 -18.07
C SER A 32 7.03 0.45 -16.78
N GLY A 33 6.89 -0.78 -16.27
CA GLY A 33 5.98 -1.10 -15.17
C GLY A 33 4.50 -0.88 -15.50
N VAL A 34 4.19 -0.52 -16.75
CA VAL A 34 2.84 -0.22 -17.22
C VAL A 34 2.38 -1.29 -18.19
N ALA A 35 1.17 -1.80 -17.98
CA ALA A 35 0.51 -2.75 -18.86
C ALA A 35 -0.89 -2.26 -19.23
N LEU A 36 -1.34 -2.61 -20.43
CA LEU A 36 -2.74 -2.34 -20.82
C LEU A 36 -3.67 -3.24 -20.00
N SER A 37 -4.70 -2.66 -19.44
CA SER A 37 -5.72 -3.35 -18.64
C SER A 37 -7.07 -2.69 -18.81
N ASP A 38 -8.11 -3.49 -18.98
CA ASP A 38 -9.51 -3.07 -19.00
C ASP A 38 -10.25 -3.35 -17.67
N ALA A 39 -9.52 -3.76 -16.64
CA ALA A 39 -10.07 -4.12 -15.34
C ALA A 39 -10.92 -3.00 -14.69
N TYR A 40 -10.60 -1.74 -14.97
CA TYR A 40 -11.31 -0.56 -14.44
C TYR A 40 -12.12 0.19 -15.52
N SER A 41 -12.04 -0.25 -16.77
CA SER A 41 -12.82 0.31 -17.88
C SER A 41 -13.10 -0.79 -18.91
N PRO A 42 -14.09 -1.66 -18.68
CA PRO A 42 -14.40 -2.78 -19.55
C PRO A 42 -14.54 -2.40 -21.01
N GLY A 43 -13.85 -3.10 -21.90
CA GLY A 43 -13.84 -2.82 -23.34
C GLY A 43 -12.99 -1.62 -23.79
N ARG A 44 -12.33 -0.92 -22.84
CA ARG A 44 -11.41 0.20 -23.13
C ARG A 44 -10.11 0.06 -22.33
N PRO A 45 -9.12 -0.69 -22.84
CA PRO A 45 -7.85 -0.89 -22.14
C PRO A 45 -7.13 0.44 -21.87
N LEU A 46 -6.72 0.63 -20.62
CA LEU A 46 -5.94 1.78 -20.17
C LEU A 46 -4.53 1.34 -19.78
N PRO A 47 -3.50 2.18 -19.99
CA PRO A 47 -2.15 1.92 -19.50
C PRO A 47 -2.12 2.13 -17.97
N LEU A 48 -1.96 1.05 -17.22
CA LEU A 48 -1.97 1.06 -15.76
C LEU A 48 -0.65 0.52 -15.21
N GLY A 49 -0.09 1.23 -14.23
CA GLY A 49 0.99 0.71 -13.40
C GLY A 49 0.45 -0.31 -12.40
N ARG A 50 0.98 -1.53 -12.41
CA ARG A 50 0.53 -2.61 -11.53
C ARG A 50 1.71 -3.19 -10.76
N ILE A 51 1.49 -3.44 -9.47
CA ILE A 51 2.42 -4.26 -8.69
C ILE A 51 2.37 -5.68 -9.27
N ASP A 52 3.54 -6.27 -9.48
CA ASP A 52 3.67 -7.63 -10.03
C ASP A 52 2.93 -8.62 -9.11
N PRO A 53 1.98 -9.41 -9.63
CA PRO A 53 1.21 -10.34 -8.82
C PRO A 53 2.04 -11.49 -8.23
N SER A 54 3.25 -11.73 -8.73
CA SER A 54 4.18 -12.71 -8.16
C SER A 54 4.80 -12.25 -6.82
N TRP A 55 4.74 -10.96 -6.51
CA TRP A 55 5.26 -10.46 -5.25
C TRP A 55 4.28 -10.69 -4.10
N THR A 56 4.76 -11.36 -3.08
CA THR A 56 3.96 -11.63 -1.89
C THR A 56 3.85 -10.38 -1.03
N LEU A 57 2.64 -9.85 -0.89
CA LEU A 57 2.32 -8.81 0.08
C LEU A 57 2.10 -9.41 1.47
N PRO A 58 2.32 -8.64 2.55
CA PRO A 58 2.03 -9.09 3.90
C PRO A 58 0.59 -9.58 4.04
N ARG A 59 0.40 -10.73 4.69
CA ARG A 59 -0.94 -11.25 4.97
C ARG A 59 -1.58 -10.45 6.12
N MET A 60 -2.86 -10.15 5.96
CA MET A 60 -3.64 -9.41 6.97
C MET A 60 -4.86 -10.19 7.47
N ASP A 61 -4.93 -11.49 7.22
CA ASP A 61 -6.10 -12.33 7.57
C ASP A 61 -6.39 -12.35 9.09
N THR A 62 -5.35 -12.17 9.90
CA THR A 62 -5.44 -12.13 11.36
C THR A 62 -5.60 -10.74 11.95
N TRP A 63 -5.55 -9.71 11.11
CA TRP A 63 -5.75 -8.32 11.54
C TRP A 63 -7.24 -8.01 11.73
N PRO A 64 -7.60 -6.97 12.48
CA PRO A 64 -8.98 -6.49 12.53
C PRO A 64 -9.52 -6.18 11.14
N LEU A 65 -10.79 -6.49 10.90
CA LEU A 65 -11.40 -6.29 9.59
C LEU A 65 -11.27 -4.87 9.02
N PRO A 66 -11.40 -3.79 9.81
CA PRO A 66 -11.18 -2.42 9.35
C PRO A 66 -9.80 -2.16 8.73
N ASP A 67 -8.78 -2.94 9.15
CA ASP A 67 -7.40 -2.76 8.73
C ASP A 67 -7.04 -3.55 7.47
N ARG A 68 -7.91 -4.48 7.06
CA ARG A 68 -7.68 -5.39 5.93
C ARG A 68 -7.93 -4.70 4.61
N SER A 69 -6.98 -3.92 4.12
CA SER A 69 -7.04 -3.35 2.79
C SER A 69 -5.75 -3.61 2.01
N ARG A 70 -5.86 -3.64 0.67
CA ARG A 70 -4.69 -3.75 -0.20
C ARG A 70 -3.74 -2.56 -0.01
N ASN A 71 -4.27 -1.38 0.27
CA ASN A 71 -3.49 -0.19 0.55
C ASN A 71 -2.58 -0.40 1.77
N ASN A 72 -3.13 -0.96 2.85
CA ASN A 72 -2.37 -1.28 4.06
C ASN A 72 -1.33 -2.37 3.81
N GLN A 73 -1.63 -3.38 3.00
CA GLN A 73 -0.65 -4.40 2.61
C GLN A 73 0.55 -3.78 1.89
N ILE A 74 0.31 -2.85 0.97
CA ILE A 74 1.36 -2.14 0.22
C ILE A 74 2.21 -1.28 1.16
N ALA A 75 1.56 -0.53 2.06
CA ALA A 75 2.23 0.30 3.05
C ALA A 75 3.12 -0.53 3.99
N LEU A 76 2.61 -1.66 4.50
CA LEU A 76 3.37 -2.61 5.31
C LEU A 76 4.55 -3.21 4.54
N ALA A 77 4.39 -3.55 3.26
CA ALA A 77 5.47 -4.08 2.44
C ALA A 77 6.61 -3.05 2.25
N ALA A 78 6.28 -1.78 2.12
CA ALA A 78 7.29 -0.72 2.07
C ALA A 78 7.96 -0.51 3.44
N LEU A 79 7.20 -0.50 4.54
CA LEU A 79 7.72 -0.37 5.89
C LEU A 79 8.68 -1.51 6.25
N GLN A 80 8.36 -2.75 5.87
CA GLN A 80 9.21 -3.91 6.16
C GLN A 80 10.64 -3.76 5.63
N GLN A 81 10.85 -3.02 4.54
CA GLN A 81 12.17 -2.77 3.97
C GLN A 81 13.05 -1.85 4.82
N ILE A 82 12.42 -0.99 5.63
CA ILE A 82 13.11 -0.03 6.51
C ILE A 82 12.88 -0.34 7.99
N ARG A 83 12.19 -1.44 8.32
CA ARG A 83 11.85 -1.81 9.69
C ARG A 83 13.03 -1.78 10.65
N PRO A 84 14.22 -2.33 10.33
CA PRO A 84 15.37 -2.29 11.25
C PRO A 84 15.78 -0.86 11.62
N ALA A 85 15.71 0.09 10.69
CA ALA A 85 16.03 1.49 10.96
C ALA A 85 14.97 2.17 11.82
N VAL A 86 13.70 1.82 11.63
CA VAL A 86 12.59 2.30 12.48
C VAL A 86 12.74 1.78 13.91
N GLU A 87 13.02 0.48 14.08
CA GLU A 87 13.25 -0.15 15.38
C GLU A 87 14.43 0.49 16.12
N GLN A 88 15.56 0.73 15.44
CA GLN A 88 16.70 1.47 16.01
C GLN A 88 16.32 2.90 16.43
N ALA A 89 15.47 3.58 15.66
CA ALA A 89 15.00 4.91 16.03
C ALA A 89 14.11 4.86 17.30
N ILE A 90 13.23 3.86 17.40
CA ILE A 90 12.39 3.65 18.57
C ILE A 90 13.25 3.32 19.81
N GLU A 91 14.23 2.45 19.68
CA GLU A 91 15.18 2.13 20.75
C GLU A 91 15.96 3.35 21.22
N ARG A 92 16.42 4.16 20.27
CA ARG A 92 17.28 5.34 20.58
C ARG A 92 16.49 6.50 21.16
N PHE A 93 15.29 6.78 20.69
CA PHE A 93 14.55 8.00 20.98
C PHE A 93 13.28 7.77 21.80
N GLY A 94 12.83 6.53 21.92
CA GLY A 94 11.55 6.15 22.51
C GLY A 94 10.39 6.22 21.51
N ALA A 95 9.43 5.30 21.61
CA ALA A 95 8.28 5.21 20.72
C ALA A 95 7.45 6.51 20.65
N ALA A 96 7.30 7.22 21.78
CA ALA A 96 6.58 8.49 21.83
C ALA A 96 7.19 9.63 21.00
N ARG A 97 8.41 9.44 20.48
CA ARG A 97 9.11 10.42 19.62
C ARG A 97 9.21 10.00 18.17
N VAL A 98 8.66 8.84 17.83
CA VAL A 98 8.60 8.33 16.45
C VAL A 98 7.16 8.44 15.97
N GLY A 99 6.94 9.18 14.91
CA GLY A 99 5.62 9.40 14.35
C GLY A 99 5.49 8.80 12.95
N VAL A 100 4.26 8.40 12.60
CA VAL A 100 3.90 7.95 11.26
C VAL A 100 3.10 9.04 10.56
N VAL A 101 3.53 9.40 9.35
CA VAL A 101 2.80 10.36 8.50
C VAL A 101 2.59 9.72 7.14
N ILE A 102 1.35 9.57 6.72
CA ILE A 102 0.97 8.99 5.43
C ILE A 102 0.26 10.03 4.57
N GLY A 103 0.79 10.25 3.38
CA GLY A 103 0.12 11.01 2.34
C GLY A 103 -0.59 10.05 1.37
N THR A 104 -1.89 10.09 1.33
CA THR A 104 -2.71 9.31 0.39
C THR A 104 -3.95 10.09 -0.02
N SER A 105 -4.42 9.89 -1.24
CA SER A 105 -5.69 10.46 -1.72
C SER A 105 -6.87 9.50 -1.53
N THR A 106 -6.59 8.20 -1.36
CA THR A 106 -7.62 7.15 -1.27
C THR A 106 -7.11 6.02 -0.38
N SER A 107 -8.04 5.28 0.24
CA SER A 107 -7.77 4.03 0.93
C SER A 107 -8.91 3.06 0.67
N GLY A 108 -8.64 1.75 0.57
CA GLY A 108 -9.65 0.69 0.48
C GLY A 108 -10.68 0.82 -0.65
N VAL A 109 -10.36 1.52 -1.74
CA VAL A 109 -11.31 1.74 -2.86
C VAL A 109 -11.71 0.43 -3.51
N GLY A 110 -10.77 -0.50 -3.69
CA GLY A 110 -11.05 -1.81 -4.29
C GLY A 110 -12.01 -2.65 -3.45
N GLU A 111 -11.84 -2.62 -2.13
CA GLU A 111 -12.70 -3.28 -1.15
C GLU A 111 -14.12 -2.68 -1.18
N ALA A 112 -14.21 -1.35 -1.22
CA ALA A 112 -15.49 -0.65 -1.31
C ALA A 112 -16.22 -0.91 -2.64
N GLU A 113 -15.52 -0.89 -3.76
CA GLU A 113 -16.11 -1.20 -5.09
C GLU A 113 -16.61 -2.66 -5.16
N ALA A 114 -15.87 -3.61 -4.60
CA ALA A 114 -16.30 -5.00 -4.53
C ALA A 114 -17.55 -5.14 -3.66
N ALA A 115 -17.56 -4.54 -2.48
CA ALA A 115 -18.70 -4.56 -1.57
C ALA A 115 -19.96 -3.91 -2.16
N LEU A 116 -19.82 -2.81 -2.89
CA LEU A 116 -20.94 -2.16 -3.57
C LEU A 116 -21.50 -3.00 -4.72
N ARG A 117 -20.65 -3.70 -5.47
CA ARG A 117 -21.11 -4.66 -6.50
C ARG A 117 -21.95 -5.78 -5.89
N ASP A 118 -21.46 -6.34 -4.78
CA ASP A 118 -22.18 -7.39 -4.06
C ASP A 118 -23.51 -6.85 -3.51
N TYR A 119 -23.51 -5.67 -2.93
CA TYR A 119 -24.73 -5.02 -2.45
C TYR A 119 -25.77 -4.80 -3.56
N VAL A 120 -25.36 -4.35 -4.73
CA VAL A 120 -26.27 -4.15 -5.87
C VAL A 120 -26.90 -5.46 -6.32
N SER A 121 -26.16 -6.57 -6.22
CA SER A 121 -26.65 -7.89 -6.67
C SER A 121 -27.44 -8.64 -5.61
N THR A 122 -27.15 -8.45 -4.33
CA THR A 122 -27.72 -9.26 -3.22
C THR A 122 -28.61 -8.46 -2.26
N GLY A 123 -28.51 -7.13 -2.26
CA GLY A 123 -29.16 -6.25 -1.30
C GLY A 123 -28.47 -6.18 0.07
N ALA A 124 -27.30 -6.83 0.24
CA ALA A 124 -26.55 -6.86 1.48
C ALA A 124 -25.06 -6.61 1.25
N LEU A 125 -24.41 -5.91 2.18
CA LEU A 125 -22.95 -5.79 2.18
C LEU A 125 -22.33 -7.12 2.63
N PRO A 126 -21.19 -7.54 2.01
CA PRO A 126 -20.53 -8.78 2.40
C PRO A 126 -19.91 -8.67 3.81
N GLU A 127 -19.87 -9.78 4.54
CA GLU A 127 -19.26 -9.85 5.88
C GLU A 127 -17.78 -9.45 5.90
N GLY A 128 -17.09 -9.60 4.77
CA GLY A 128 -15.68 -9.23 4.59
C GLY A 128 -15.43 -7.74 4.37
N PHE A 129 -16.48 -6.90 4.38
CA PHE A 129 -16.37 -5.46 4.21
C PHE A 129 -16.62 -4.70 5.51
N HIS A 130 -15.81 -3.71 5.78
CA HIS A 130 -16.00 -2.74 6.85
C HIS A 130 -15.61 -1.34 6.37
N TYR A 131 -16.40 -0.34 6.73
CA TYR A 131 -16.16 1.05 6.30
C TYR A 131 -14.75 1.55 6.65
N GLY A 132 -14.20 1.12 7.79
CA GLY A 132 -12.84 1.49 8.21
C GLY A 132 -11.74 1.14 7.20
N GLN A 133 -11.96 0.15 6.32
CA GLN A 133 -10.99 -0.21 5.27
C GLN A 133 -10.73 0.95 4.29
N GLN A 134 -11.70 1.86 4.11
CA GLN A 134 -11.57 3.01 3.21
C GLN A 134 -11.27 4.33 3.92
N GLU A 135 -11.08 4.33 5.24
CA GLU A 135 -10.69 5.54 5.96
C GLU A 135 -9.25 5.93 5.65
N LEU A 136 -9.03 7.21 5.36
CA LEU A 136 -7.69 7.72 5.01
C LEU A 136 -6.69 7.61 6.16
N VAL A 137 -7.16 7.52 7.39
CA VAL A 137 -6.32 7.33 8.58
C VAL A 137 -5.83 5.88 8.73
N SER A 138 -6.54 4.91 8.14
CA SER A 138 -6.26 3.48 8.30
C SER A 138 -4.79 3.11 8.01
N PRO A 139 -4.13 3.53 6.92
CA PRO A 139 -2.73 3.20 6.71
C PRO A 139 -1.79 3.72 7.80
N ALA A 140 -2.04 4.92 8.34
CA ALA A 140 -1.21 5.46 9.41
C ALA A 140 -1.40 4.70 10.72
N ALA A 141 -2.64 4.33 11.05
CA ALA A 141 -2.96 3.55 12.26
C ALA A 141 -2.38 2.13 12.22
N VAL A 142 -2.39 1.50 11.03
CA VAL A 142 -1.82 0.15 10.82
C VAL A 142 -0.29 0.14 10.93
N LEU A 143 0.39 1.25 10.59
CA LEU A 143 1.86 1.33 10.63
C LEU A 143 2.39 1.81 11.98
N ALA A 144 1.56 2.40 12.84
CA ALA A 144 1.93 2.91 14.16
C ALA A 144 1.98 1.80 15.21
#